data_914a83ac88612542c6922ec59d5f752c
#
_entry.id   914a83ac88612542c6922ec59d5f752c
#
_cell.length_a   1.000
_cell.length_b   1.000
_cell.length_c   1.000
_cell.angle_alpha   90.00
_cell.angle_beta   90.00
_cell.angle_gamma   90.00
#
_symmetry.space_group_name_H-M   'P 1'
#
loop_
_entity.id
_entity.type
_entity.pdbx_description
1 polymer ?
#
loop_
_entity_poly.entity_id
_entity_poly.type
_entity_poly.pdbx_seq_one_letter_code
_entity_poly.pdbx_strand_id
1 'polypeptide(L)'
;MKKTIIPILTAAISMALFTACHHDTLEDRAERDAKEYTERYCPTPFTDNQRTDSITFTRADKTFHYFYTLRDEADNAEIISQHKASLKQALQDDLDKNTQSKAYKDAGFRFHYVFRSGKTAKVLFEQTLKGKH
;
A
#
# COMPACT_ATOMS: atom_id res chain seq x y z
N MET A 1 73.02 6.36 5.56
CA MET A 1 72.39 6.38 5.50
C MET A 1 71.30 6.58 5.85
N LYS A 2 70.66 6.75 5.87
CA LYS A 2 69.60 7.08 6.12
C LYS A 2 68.40 6.55 5.92
N LYS A 3 67.80 6.44 6.32
CA LYS A 3 66.73 6.00 6.17
C LYS A 3 65.56 6.51 6.31
N THR A 4 64.85 6.61 6.04
CA THR A 4 63.85 7.18 6.04
C THR A 4 62.74 6.50 6.17
N ILE A 5 62.16 6.61 6.79
CA ILE A 5 61.10 6.04 7.00
C ILE A 5 59.97 6.57 6.84
N ILE A 6 59.14 6.31 6.47
CA ILE A 6 58.03 6.76 6.24
C ILE A 6 56.93 6.29 6.77
N PRO A 7 56.34 6.68 7.21
CA PRO A 7 55.26 6.36 7.84
C PRO A 7 54.17 6.32 7.14
N ILE A 8 53.66 5.83 7.07
CA ILE A 8 52.60 5.71 6.45
C ILE A 8 51.47 5.90 6.97
N LEU A 9 50.96 6.27 6.86
CA LEU A 9 49.86 6.51 7.25
C LEU A 9 48.83 5.88 6.86
N THR A 10 48.33 5.49 7.04
CA THR A 10 47.40 4.80 6.81
C THR A 10 46.24 5.28 7.09
N ALA A 11 45.82 5.80 6.74
CA ALA A 11 44.68 6.31 6.89
C ALA A 11 43.63 5.53 6.85
N ALA A 12 43.34 5.02 7.52
CA ALA A 12 42.39 4.24 7.51
C ALA A 12 41.17 4.78 7.31
N ILE A 13 40.76 4.82 6.57
CA ILE A 13 39.63 5.33 6.38
C ILE A 13 38.57 4.57 6.42
N SER A 14 38.14 4.33 7.17
CA SER A 14 37.16 3.60 7.32
C SER A 14 36.01 4.12 6.95
N MET A 15 35.67 4.23 6.18
CA MET A 15 34.65 4.72 5.78
C MET A 15 33.51 4.23 5.96
N ALA A 16 33.08 4.38 6.33
CA ALA A 16 31.96 4.26 6.62
C ALA A 16 31.06 3.85 5.91
N LEU A 17 31.00 3.30 5.55
CA LEU A 17 30.17 2.79 4.85
C LEU A 17 28.98 2.66 5.35
N PHE A 18 28.69 3.08 6.15
CA PHE A 18 27.50 2.86 6.63
C PHE A 18 26.46 3.24 5.98
N THR A 19 26.65 3.85 5.33
CA THR A 19 25.58 4.28 4.69
C THR A 19 24.72 3.31 4.36
N ALA A 20 25.10 2.35 4.13
CA ALA A 20 24.22 1.51 3.64
C ALA A 20 23.25 1.07 4.49
N CYS A 21 23.20 1.35 5.54
CA CYS A 21 22.27 0.81 6.28
C CYS A 21 21.04 1.47 6.28
N HIS A 22 20.51 1.72 5.26
CA HIS A 22 19.29 2.28 5.29
C HIS A 22 18.37 1.20 5.45
N HIS A 23 17.82 0.93 6.51
CA HIS A 23 16.84 -0.08 6.63
C HIS A 23 15.50 0.54 6.39
N ASP A 24 14.85 0.19 5.34
CA ASP A 24 13.48 0.61 5.11
C ASP A 24 12.59 -0.03 6.16
N THR A 25 11.80 0.77 6.82
CA THR A 25 10.75 0.25 7.70
C THR A 25 9.59 -0.26 6.86
N LEU A 26 8.66 -0.97 7.46
CA LEU A 26 7.45 -1.39 6.75
C LEU A 26 6.65 -0.18 6.31
N GLU A 27 6.63 0.88 7.10
CA GLU A 27 5.94 2.11 6.73
C GLU A 27 6.58 2.77 5.51
N ASP A 28 7.91 2.79 5.43
CA ASP A 28 8.60 3.33 4.26
C ASP A 28 8.25 2.53 3.01
N ARG A 29 8.19 1.21 3.15
CA ARG A 29 7.82 0.34 2.04
C ARG A 29 6.37 0.56 1.64
N ALA A 30 5.49 0.68 2.60
CA ALA A 30 4.07 0.90 2.33
C ALA A 30 3.84 2.19 1.57
N GLU A 31 4.50 3.27 1.99
CA GLU A 31 4.41 4.54 1.28
C GLU A 31 4.90 4.42 -0.16
N ARG A 32 6.05 3.79 -0.31
CA ARG A 32 6.65 3.62 -1.64
C ARG A 32 5.76 2.74 -2.53
N ASP A 33 5.30 1.61 -2.00
CA ASP A 33 4.47 0.70 -2.78
C ASP A 33 3.17 1.35 -3.23
N ALA A 34 2.50 2.08 -2.33
CA ALA A 34 1.27 2.78 -2.67
C ALA A 34 1.51 3.85 -3.74
N LYS A 35 2.57 4.62 -3.57
CA LYS A 35 2.91 5.68 -4.52
C LYS A 35 3.27 5.12 -5.88
N GLU A 36 4.12 4.12 -5.92
CA GLU A 36 4.56 3.52 -7.18
C GLU A 36 3.40 2.88 -7.93
N TYR A 37 2.54 2.18 -7.22
CA TYR A 37 1.38 1.56 -7.85
C TYR A 37 0.47 2.64 -8.46
N THR A 38 0.21 3.68 -7.71
CA THR A 38 -0.65 4.76 -8.17
C THR A 38 -0.05 5.47 -9.39
N GLU A 39 1.24 5.78 -9.34
CA GLU A 39 1.88 6.48 -10.44
C GLU A 39 1.97 5.64 -11.71
N ARG A 40 2.16 4.33 -11.56
CA ARG A 40 2.34 3.46 -12.72
C ARG A 40 1.05 2.96 -13.34
N TYR A 41 0.06 2.69 -12.52
CA TYR A 41 -1.11 1.96 -12.98
C TYR A 41 -2.44 2.69 -12.85
N CYS A 42 -2.51 3.73 -12.04
CA CYS A 42 -3.79 4.38 -11.76
C CYS A 42 -4.01 5.65 -12.57
N PRO A 43 -5.26 5.91 -12.96
CA PRO A 43 -6.38 5.01 -12.77
C PRO A 43 -6.26 3.80 -13.66
N THR A 44 -6.59 2.63 -13.17
CA THR A 44 -6.52 1.41 -13.96
C THR A 44 -7.65 1.37 -14.99
N PRO A 45 -7.54 0.51 -16.01
CA PRO A 45 -8.71 0.24 -16.85
C PRO A 45 -9.84 -0.34 -16.02
N PHE A 46 -11.06 -0.16 -16.47
CA PHE A 46 -12.18 -0.81 -15.82
C PHE A 46 -12.15 -2.32 -16.08
N THR A 47 -12.33 -3.09 -15.04
CA THR A 47 -12.45 -4.54 -15.11
C THR A 47 -13.60 -4.94 -14.21
N ASP A 48 -14.58 -5.66 -14.74
CA ASP A 48 -15.79 -6.04 -13.99
C ASP A 48 -16.50 -4.82 -13.40
N ASN A 49 -16.58 -3.76 -14.19
CA ASN A 49 -17.26 -2.51 -13.84
C ASN A 49 -16.62 -1.76 -12.66
N GLN A 50 -15.34 -1.99 -12.44
CA GLN A 50 -14.61 -1.39 -11.34
C GLN A 50 -13.22 -0.98 -11.80
N ARG A 51 -12.70 0.12 -11.32
CA ARG A 51 -11.30 0.48 -11.53
C ARG A 51 -10.70 0.99 -10.22
N THR A 52 -9.39 0.89 -10.10
CA THR A 52 -8.65 1.49 -8.98
C THR A 52 -8.24 2.89 -9.39
N ASP A 53 -8.67 3.87 -8.63
CA ASP A 53 -8.31 5.27 -8.90
C ASP A 53 -6.96 5.62 -8.30
N SER A 54 -6.70 5.15 -7.10
CA SER A 54 -5.42 5.38 -6.42
C SER A 54 -5.30 4.50 -5.18
N ILE A 55 -4.08 4.37 -4.72
CA ILE A 55 -3.77 3.75 -3.43
C ILE A 55 -2.88 4.71 -2.69
N THR A 56 -3.22 5.03 -1.45
CA THR A 56 -2.41 5.90 -0.59
C THR A 56 -2.13 5.20 0.73
N PHE A 57 -1.21 5.72 1.51
CA PHE A 57 -0.88 5.17 2.81
C PHE A 57 -0.74 6.27 3.83
N THR A 58 -1.36 6.09 5.00
CA THR A 58 -1.25 7.02 6.12
C THR A 58 -0.39 6.37 7.20
N ARG A 59 0.77 6.97 7.48
CA ARG A 59 1.68 6.42 8.48
C ARG A 59 1.12 6.44 9.88
N ALA A 60 0.41 7.48 10.23
CA ALA A 60 -0.05 7.68 11.61
C ALA A 60 -0.84 6.50 12.14
N ASP A 61 -1.67 5.91 11.31
CA ASP A 61 -2.51 4.77 11.70
C ASP A 61 -2.18 3.50 10.92
N LYS A 62 -1.11 3.52 10.14
CA LYS A 62 -0.65 2.37 9.36
C LYS A 62 -1.74 1.82 8.47
N THR A 63 -2.40 2.70 7.75
CA THR A 63 -3.55 2.33 6.92
C THR A 63 -3.29 2.57 5.43
N PHE A 64 -3.51 1.53 4.64
CA PHE A 64 -3.59 1.65 3.18
C PHE A 64 -5.02 2.06 2.83
N HIS A 65 -5.15 3.01 1.91
CA HIS A 65 -6.45 3.46 1.41
C HIS A 65 -6.55 3.11 -0.06
N TYR A 66 -7.56 2.32 -0.40
CA TYR A 66 -7.83 1.91 -1.77
C TYR A 66 -9.07 2.61 -2.27
N PHE A 67 -8.92 3.40 -3.32
CA PHE A 67 -10.03 4.17 -3.87
C PHE A 67 -10.45 3.58 -5.21
N TYR A 68 -11.72 3.25 -5.33
CA TYR A 68 -12.29 2.61 -6.52
C TYR A 68 -13.46 3.41 -7.04
N THR A 69 -13.63 3.37 -8.37
CA THR A 69 -14.83 3.89 -9.03
C THR A 69 -15.58 2.73 -9.64
N LEU A 70 -16.89 2.72 -9.43
CA LEU A 70 -17.80 1.73 -9.99
C LEU A 70 -18.56 2.34 -11.15
N ARG A 71 -18.89 1.52 -12.15
CA ARG A 71 -19.70 1.96 -13.29
C ARG A 71 -20.74 0.91 -13.66
N ASP A 72 -21.68 1.33 -14.50
CA ASP A 72 -22.69 0.44 -15.07
C ASP A 72 -23.44 -0.34 -13.98
N GLU A 73 -23.53 -1.64 -14.08
CA GLU A 73 -24.30 -2.45 -13.14
C GLU A 73 -23.77 -2.42 -11.72
N ALA A 74 -22.48 -2.20 -11.55
CA ALA A 74 -21.88 -2.12 -10.22
C ALA A 74 -22.17 -0.78 -9.54
N ASP A 75 -22.50 0.24 -10.31
CA ASP A 75 -22.80 1.57 -9.78
C ASP A 75 -24.27 1.64 -9.39
N ASN A 76 -24.64 0.93 -8.34
CA ASN A 76 -26.03 0.84 -7.89
C ASN A 76 -26.06 0.90 -6.36
N ALA A 77 -26.39 2.07 -5.84
CA ALA A 77 -26.39 2.31 -4.40
C ALA A 77 -27.34 1.39 -3.64
N GLU A 78 -28.48 1.08 -4.24
CA GLU A 78 -29.46 0.24 -3.57
C GLU A 78 -28.97 -1.20 -3.43
N ILE A 79 -28.44 -1.77 -4.50
CA ILE A 79 -27.94 -3.13 -4.46
C ILE A 79 -26.77 -3.22 -3.49
N ILE A 80 -25.86 -2.25 -3.53
CA ILE A 80 -24.73 -2.24 -2.62
C ILE A 80 -25.19 -2.17 -1.18
N SER A 81 -26.19 -1.33 -0.88
CA SER A 81 -26.67 -1.20 0.49
C SER A 81 -27.30 -2.49 1.01
N GLN A 82 -27.88 -3.29 0.12
CA GLN A 82 -28.49 -4.57 0.49
C GLN A 82 -27.47 -5.69 0.68
N HIS A 83 -26.24 -5.51 0.16
CA HIS A 83 -25.22 -6.57 0.18
C HIS A 83 -23.95 -6.20 0.93
N LYS A 84 -24.03 -5.25 1.86
CA LYS A 84 -22.84 -4.77 2.56
C LYS A 84 -22.10 -5.88 3.30
N ALA A 85 -22.81 -6.78 3.94
CA ALA A 85 -22.18 -7.87 4.67
C ALA A 85 -21.42 -8.82 3.72
N SER A 86 -22.02 -9.12 2.57
CA SER A 86 -21.38 -9.97 1.57
C SER A 86 -20.16 -9.29 0.95
N LEU A 87 -20.26 -7.98 0.71
CA LEU A 87 -19.13 -7.22 0.17
C LEU A 87 -17.97 -7.18 1.17
N LYS A 88 -18.29 -6.94 2.42
CA LYS A 88 -17.27 -6.95 3.47
C LYS A 88 -16.58 -8.31 3.54
N GLN A 89 -17.34 -9.39 3.49
CA GLN A 89 -16.79 -10.74 3.55
C GLN A 89 -15.90 -11.02 2.34
N ALA A 90 -16.33 -10.60 1.15
CA ALA A 90 -15.53 -10.80 -0.06
C ALA A 90 -14.20 -10.05 0.03
N LEU A 91 -14.21 -8.81 0.52
CA LEU A 91 -12.99 -8.04 0.72
C LEU A 91 -12.08 -8.70 1.75
N GLN A 92 -12.65 -9.21 2.84
CA GLN A 92 -11.87 -9.90 3.86
C GLN A 92 -11.22 -11.16 3.29
N ASP A 93 -11.97 -11.93 2.52
CA ASP A 93 -11.44 -13.16 1.91
C ASP A 93 -10.30 -12.84 0.93
N ASP A 94 -10.47 -11.81 0.11
CA ASP A 94 -9.43 -11.40 -0.82
C ASP A 94 -8.19 -10.92 -0.08
N LEU A 95 -8.37 -10.14 0.96
CA LEU A 95 -7.26 -9.66 1.78
C LEU A 95 -6.51 -10.82 2.44
N ASP A 96 -7.24 -11.76 3.00
CA ASP A 96 -6.65 -12.90 3.69
C ASP A 96 -5.86 -13.81 2.74
N LYS A 97 -6.32 -13.91 1.49
CA LYS A 97 -5.64 -14.72 0.49
C LYS A 97 -4.48 -14.02 -0.18
N ASN A 98 -4.40 -12.70 -0.06
CA ASN A 98 -3.37 -11.93 -0.75
C ASN A 98 -2.02 -12.12 -0.08
N THR A 99 -1.10 -12.78 -0.75
CA THR A 99 0.22 -13.05 -0.20
C THR A 99 1.15 -11.86 -0.28
N GLN A 100 0.90 -10.93 -1.20
CA GLN A 100 1.77 -9.76 -1.36
C GLN A 100 1.65 -8.80 -0.19
N SER A 101 0.52 -8.80 0.49
CA SER A 101 0.31 -7.94 1.65
C SER A 101 0.59 -8.65 2.98
N LYS A 102 1.15 -9.85 2.93
CA LYS A 102 1.35 -10.64 4.14
C LYS A 102 2.15 -9.92 5.23
N ALA A 103 3.26 -9.29 4.87
CA ALA A 103 4.09 -8.60 5.85
C ALA A 103 3.31 -7.48 6.54
N TYR A 104 2.50 -6.76 5.78
CA TYR A 104 1.68 -5.69 6.33
C TYR A 104 0.57 -6.23 7.22
N LYS A 105 -0.10 -7.30 6.79
CA LYS A 105 -1.14 -7.95 7.60
C LYS A 105 -0.58 -8.46 8.92
N ASP A 106 0.57 -9.14 8.86
CA ASP A 106 1.21 -9.69 10.06
C ASP A 106 1.63 -8.59 11.03
N ALA A 107 1.95 -7.42 10.52
CA ALA A 107 2.31 -6.28 11.35
C ALA A 107 1.10 -5.47 11.86
N GLY A 108 -0.10 -5.91 11.53
CA GLY A 108 -1.32 -5.26 12.03
C GLY A 108 -1.74 -4.00 11.27
N PHE A 109 -1.25 -3.82 10.06
CA PHE A 109 -1.67 -2.69 9.23
C PHE A 109 -3.14 -2.83 8.88
N ARG A 110 -3.76 -1.70 8.58
CA ARG A 110 -5.17 -1.64 8.21
C ARG A 110 -5.32 -1.41 6.72
N PHE A 111 -6.44 -1.86 6.19
CA PHE A 111 -6.76 -1.74 4.77
C PHE A 111 -8.13 -1.13 4.65
N HIS A 112 -8.18 0.08 4.13
CA HIS A 112 -9.38 0.88 4.03
C HIS A 112 -9.81 0.97 2.57
N TYR A 113 -11.01 0.53 2.28
CA TYR A 113 -11.56 0.44 0.93
C TYR A 113 -12.70 1.43 0.76
N VAL A 114 -12.65 2.22 -0.30
CA VAL A 114 -13.67 3.22 -0.63
C VAL A 114 -14.14 3.02 -2.06
N PHE A 115 -15.42 2.74 -2.23
CA PHE A 115 -16.02 2.54 -3.55
C PHE A 115 -16.98 3.70 -3.82
N ARG A 116 -16.74 4.40 -4.93
CA ARG A 116 -17.55 5.56 -5.32
C ARG A 116 -18.31 5.30 -6.59
N SER A 117 -19.46 5.96 -6.69
CA SER A 117 -20.25 5.97 -7.91
C SER A 117 -19.51 6.75 -9.01
N GLY A 118 -19.39 6.17 -10.18
CA GLY A 118 -18.88 6.88 -11.35
C GLY A 118 -19.80 7.98 -11.83
N LYS A 119 -21.12 7.87 -11.53
CA LYS A 119 -22.08 8.88 -11.94
C LYS A 119 -22.12 10.07 -10.99
N THR A 120 -22.08 9.83 -9.69
CA THR A 120 -22.33 10.87 -8.70
C THR A 120 -21.12 11.23 -7.87
N ALA A 121 -20.06 10.40 -7.93
CA ALA A 121 -18.87 10.51 -7.10
C ALA A 121 -19.14 10.28 -5.61
N LYS A 122 -20.35 9.88 -5.26
CA LYS A 122 -20.65 9.62 -3.85
C LYS A 122 -20.10 8.28 -3.42
N VAL A 123 -19.72 8.18 -2.15
CA VAL A 123 -19.25 6.91 -1.58
C VAL A 123 -20.44 5.98 -1.46
N LEU A 124 -20.35 4.82 -2.09
CA LEU A 124 -21.39 3.80 -2.02
C LEU A 124 -21.08 2.75 -0.97
N PHE A 125 -19.81 2.47 -0.73
CA PHE A 125 -19.39 1.49 0.25
C PHE A 125 -18.02 1.85 0.76
N GLU A 126 -17.81 1.69 2.05
CA GLU A 126 -16.54 2.00 2.69
C GLU A 126 -16.32 1.02 3.84
N GLN A 127 -15.14 0.44 3.93
CA GLN A 127 -14.85 -0.56 4.94
C GLN A 127 -13.36 -0.57 5.27
N THR A 128 -13.04 -0.66 6.55
CA THR A 128 -11.67 -0.84 7.01
C THR A 128 -11.52 -2.24 7.60
N LEU A 129 -10.49 -2.94 7.15
CA LEU A 129 -10.25 -4.33 7.54
C LEU A 129 -8.83 -4.52 8.00
N LYS A 130 -8.61 -5.61 8.75
CA LYS A 130 -7.28 -6.11 9.08
C LYS A 130 -7.21 -7.54 8.57
N GLY A 131 -6.01 -8.02 8.31
CA GLY A 131 -5.83 -9.42 8.00
C GLY A 131 -6.16 -10.29 9.21
N LYS A 132 -6.63 -11.49 8.97
CA LYS A 132 -6.81 -12.45 10.04
C LYS A 132 -5.50 -13.15 10.31
N HIS A 133 -5.25 -13.42 11.55
CA HIS A 133 -4.07 -14.17 11.97
C HIS A 133 -4.41 -15.62 12.25
#